data_6e6b6b4152d08eaf75828e7fef1e3d82
#
_entry.id   6e6b6b4152d08eaf75828e7fef1e3d82
#
_cell.length_a   1.000
_cell.length_b   1.000
_cell.length_c   1.000
_cell.angle_alpha   90.00
_cell.angle_beta   90.00
_cell.angle_gamma   90.00
#
_symmetry.space_group_name_H-M   'P 1'
#
loop_
_entity.id
_entity.type
_entity.pdbx_description
1 polymer ?
#
loop_
_entity_poly.entity_id
_entity_poly.type
_entity_poly.pdbx_seq_one_letter_code
_entity_poly.pdbx_strand_id
1 'polypeptide(L)'
;MSLVLEVKDISFSYIPERPLYEEFSLTLKKGEIKAVVGASGSGKSTLFELILGTIKPQSGSLHVTSLSQVFQDPYSSFHPSYSIVNQIQDVASLEKLDYYLDAMNLAPELLNKQPHELSGGQLQRCSIIRALLMEPELLLLDEPTSALDNVIQLDVMKLLLKHLDNRAMLLITHDLDLARWCADEIIEIKS
;
A
#
# COMPACT_ATOMS: atom_id res chain seq x y z
N MET A 1 -20.21 -9.21 1.31
CA MET A 1 -18.95 -8.50 1.55
C MET A 1 -19.14 -7.03 1.21
N SER A 2 -18.72 -6.13 2.10
CA SER A 2 -18.90 -4.69 1.90
C SER A 2 -17.88 -4.15 0.90
N LEU A 3 -18.32 -3.24 0.03
CA LEU A 3 -17.49 -2.50 -0.91
C LEU A 3 -16.60 -1.53 -0.12
N VAL A 4 -15.30 -1.52 -0.42
CA VAL A 4 -14.29 -0.68 0.24
C VAL A 4 -13.74 0.38 -0.72
N LEU A 5 -13.60 0.02 -2.00
CA LEU A 5 -13.19 0.91 -3.07
C LEU A 5 -14.12 0.75 -4.26
N GLU A 6 -14.61 1.85 -4.77
CA GLU A 6 -15.30 1.94 -6.06
C GLU A 6 -14.68 3.06 -6.89
N VAL A 7 -14.10 2.69 -8.00
CA VAL A 7 -13.66 3.57 -9.08
C VAL A 7 -14.61 3.31 -10.23
N LYS A 8 -15.33 4.35 -10.71
CA LYS A 8 -16.35 4.19 -11.73
C LYS A 8 -16.14 5.18 -12.88
N ASP A 9 -15.86 4.63 -14.05
CA ASP A 9 -15.76 5.31 -15.34
C ASP A 9 -14.86 6.55 -15.28
N ILE A 10 -13.74 6.46 -14.53
CA ILE A 10 -12.82 7.58 -14.42
C ILE A 10 -12.01 7.75 -15.70
N SER A 11 -11.85 9.03 -16.10
CA SER A 11 -10.90 9.41 -17.13
C SER A 11 -9.91 10.43 -16.56
N PHE A 12 -8.64 10.26 -16.93
CA PHE A 12 -7.57 11.14 -16.46
C PHE A 12 -6.44 11.22 -17.49
N SER A 13 -5.90 12.40 -17.67
CA SER A 13 -4.69 12.67 -18.45
C SER A 13 -3.89 13.81 -17.84
N TYR A 14 -2.56 13.70 -17.84
CA TYR A 14 -1.69 14.85 -17.59
C TYR A 14 -1.56 15.76 -18.81
N ILE A 15 -1.67 15.17 -20.00
CA ILE A 15 -1.59 15.84 -21.31
C ILE A 15 -2.85 15.44 -22.07
N PRO A 16 -3.66 16.40 -22.57
CA PRO A 16 -4.96 16.10 -23.18
C PRO A 16 -4.90 15.07 -24.31
N GLU A 17 -3.82 15.05 -25.10
CA GLU A 17 -3.65 14.15 -26.24
C GLU A 17 -3.17 12.73 -25.84
N ARG A 18 -2.89 12.51 -24.56
CA ARG A 18 -2.42 11.21 -24.03
C ARG A 18 -3.21 10.83 -22.80
N PRO A 19 -4.41 10.27 -22.99
CA PRO A 19 -5.20 9.78 -21.86
C PRO A 19 -4.45 8.64 -21.17
N LEU A 20 -4.40 8.70 -19.83
CA LEU A 20 -3.83 7.66 -18.98
C LEU A 20 -4.90 6.66 -18.56
N TYR A 21 -6.10 7.17 -18.31
CA TYR A 21 -7.30 6.38 -18.04
C TYR A 21 -8.45 6.89 -18.91
N GLU A 22 -9.18 5.96 -19.52
CA GLU A 22 -10.40 6.21 -20.29
C GLU A 22 -11.48 5.25 -19.78
N GLU A 23 -12.53 5.81 -19.14
CA GLU A 23 -13.64 5.06 -18.56
C GLU A 23 -13.20 3.88 -17.68
N PHE A 24 -12.09 4.06 -16.96
CA PHE A 24 -11.52 3.00 -16.11
C PHE A 24 -12.40 2.76 -14.89
N SER A 25 -12.70 1.51 -14.62
CA SER A 25 -13.51 1.08 -13.47
C SER A 25 -12.82 -0.04 -12.71
N LEU A 26 -12.90 0.04 -11.38
CA LEU A 26 -12.34 -0.93 -10.45
C LEU A 26 -13.16 -0.96 -9.18
N THR A 27 -13.47 -2.14 -8.69
CA THR A 27 -14.08 -2.31 -7.36
C THR A 27 -13.23 -3.22 -6.50
N LEU A 28 -13.28 -3.01 -5.18
CA LEU A 28 -12.61 -3.86 -4.20
C LEU A 28 -13.48 -4.02 -2.95
N LYS A 29 -13.63 -5.27 -2.49
CA LYS A 29 -14.44 -5.62 -1.31
C LYS A 29 -13.56 -6.09 -0.17
N LYS A 30 -14.07 -6.05 1.06
CA LYS A 30 -13.38 -6.67 2.20
C LYS A 30 -13.10 -8.15 1.91
N GLY A 31 -11.91 -8.59 2.26
CA GLY A 31 -11.43 -9.94 2.00
C GLY A 31 -10.80 -10.11 0.61
N GLU A 32 -10.76 -9.08 -0.23
CA GLU A 32 -10.15 -9.15 -1.56
C GLU A 32 -8.77 -8.49 -1.61
N ILE A 33 -7.89 -9.08 -2.39
CA ILE A 33 -6.63 -8.47 -2.83
C ILE A 33 -6.57 -8.43 -4.34
N LYS A 34 -6.36 -7.23 -4.91
CA LYS A 34 -6.13 -7.06 -6.35
C LYS A 34 -4.74 -6.50 -6.59
N ALA A 35 -4.09 -7.01 -7.62
CA ALA A 35 -2.79 -6.52 -8.05
C ALA A 35 -2.91 -5.67 -9.31
N VAL A 36 -2.26 -4.52 -9.32
CA VAL A 36 -2.11 -3.64 -10.47
C VAL A 36 -0.70 -3.80 -11.01
N VAL A 37 -0.61 -4.26 -12.24
CA VAL A 37 0.67 -4.50 -12.93
C VAL A 37 0.74 -3.66 -14.21
N GLY A 38 1.94 -3.44 -14.72
CA GLY A 38 2.15 -2.69 -15.96
C GLY A 38 3.57 -2.14 -16.03
N ALA A 39 3.96 -1.66 -17.20
CA ALA A 39 5.28 -1.07 -17.43
C ALA A 39 5.54 0.17 -16.53
N SER A 40 6.80 0.56 -16.37
CA SER A 40 7.11 1.83 -15.72
C SER A 40 6.47 2.99 -16.52
N GLY A 41 5.83 3.91 -15.80
CA GLY A 41 5.12 5.04 -16.42
C GLY A 41 3.72 4.70 -16.97
N SER A 42 3.20 3.48 -16.79
CA SER A 42 1.85 3.11 -17.26
C SER A 42 0.70 3.75 -16.44
N GLY A 43 1.00 4.47 -15.35
CA GLY A 43 -0.02 5.14 -14.55
C GLY A 43 -0.33 4.50 -13.21
N LYS A 44 0.30 3.39 -12.82
CA LYS A 44 0.01 2.69 -11.55
C LYS A 44 0.03 3.63 -10.34
N SER A 45 1.07 4.43 -10.18
CA SER A 45 1.17 5.41 -9.08
C SER A 45 0.11 6.51 -9.20
N THR A 46 -0.26 6.90 -10.42
CA THR A 46 -1.35 7.86 -10.66
C THR A 46 -2.71 7.31 -10.20
N LEU A 47 -2.94 5.99 -10.33
CA LEU A 47 -4.15 5.36 -9.76
C LEU A 47 -4.18 5.53 -8.24
N PHE A 48 -3.05 5.33 -7.55
CA PHE A 48 -2.97 5.55 -6.11
C PHE A 48 -3.19 7.00 -5.74
N GLU A 49 -2.62 7.96 -6.49
CA GLU A 49 -2.85 9.39 -6.28
C GLU A 49 -4.33 9.78 -6.44
N LEU A 50 -5.02 9.18 -7.41
CA LEU A 50 -6.47 9.35 -7.60
C LEU A 50 -7.25 8.76 -6.42
N ILE A 51 -6.91 7.56 -5.96
CA ILE A 51 -7.56 6.91 -4.81
C ILE A 51 -7.31 7.67 -3.50
N LEU A 52 -6.09 8.19 -3.31
CA LEU A 52 -5.72 9.05 -2.17
C LEU A 52 -6.40 10.43 -2.22
N GLY A 53 -6.93 10.83 -3.38
CA GLY A 53 -7.55 12.15 -3.57
C GLY A 53 -6.54 13.30 -3.70
N THR A 54 -5.24 13.02 -3.85
CA THR A 54 -4.20 14.03 -4.10
C THR A 54 -4.35 14.69 -5.47
N ILE A 55 -4.86 13.93 -6.45
CA ILE A 55 -5.32 14.42 -7.74
C ILE A 55 -6.77 13.99 -7.97
N LYS A 56 -7.47 14.69 -8.87
CA LYS A 56 -8.88 14.40 -9.18
C LYS A 56 -9.02 13.89 -10.60
N PRO A 57 -9.90 12.91 -10.84
CA PRO A 57 -10.22 12.49 -12.20
C PRO A 57 -10.93 13.63 -12.96
N GLN A 58 -10.81 13.65 -14.30
CA GLN A 58 -11.49 14.60 -15.17
C GLN A 58 -12.97 14.24 -15.35
N SER A 59 -13.30 12.96 -15.28
CA SER A 59 -14.67 12.46 -15.29
C SER A 59 -14.78 11.18 -14.44
N GLY A 60 -16.02 10.70 -14.24
CA GLY A 60 -16.31 9.54 -13.41
C GLY A 60 -16.39 9.86 -11.92
N SER A 61 -16.40 8.83 -11.09
CA SER A 61 -16.47 8.97 -9.63
C SER A 61 -15.56 7.98 -8.94
N LEU A 62 -15.11 8.35 -7.74
CA LEU A 62 -14.28 7.52 -6.88
C LEU A 62 -14.81 7.61 -5.44
N HIS A 63 -15.05 6.44 -4.87
CA HIS A 63 -15.44 6.32 -3.47
C HIS A 63 -14.52 5.33 -2.76
N VAL A 64 -14.00 5.72 -1.62
CA VAL A 64 -13.12 4.89 -0.78
C VAL A 64 -13.50 5.11 0.68
N THR A 65 -13.42 4.05 1.47
CA THR A 65 -13.57 4.10 2.93
C THR A 65 -12.25 4.54 3.59
N SER A 66 -12.02 4.18 4.84
CA SER A 66 -10.73 4.47 5.50
C SER A 66 -9.58 3.73 4.80
N LEU A 67 -8.49 4.43 4.54
CA LEU A 67 -7.33 3.87 3.87
C LEU A 67 -6.01 4.21 4.57
N SER A 68 -5.00 3.36 4.33
CA SER A 68 -3.60 3.66 4.63
C SER A 68 -2.73 3.20 3.46
N GLN A 69 -1.54 3.79 3.33
CA GLN A 69 -0.61 3.48 2.26
C GLN A 69 0.74 3.03 2.81
N VAL A 70 1.32 2.03 2.13
CA VAL A 70 2.72 1.65 2.24
C VAL A 70 3.42 2.10 0.96
N PHE A 71 4.38 3.01 1.09
CA PHE A 71 5.12 3.59 -0.03
C PHE A 71 6.25 2.65 -0.50
N GLN A 72 6.62 2.78 -1.76
CA GLN A 72 7.76 2.07 -2.34
C GLN A 72 9.07 2.46 -1.65
N ASP A 73 9.30 3.77 -1.46
CA ASP A 73 10.43 4.27 -0.69
C ASP A 73 10.03 4.49 0.78
N PRO A 74 10.54 3.67 1.72
CA PRO A 74 10.19 3.82 3.13
C PRO A 74 10.71 5.12 3.75
N TYR A 75 11.77 5.73 3.22
CA TYR A 75 12.27 7.00 3.74
C TYR A 75 11.31 8.15 3.47
N SER A 76 10.55 8.11 2.38
CA SER A 76 9.54 9.11 2.07
C SER A 76 8.31 9.05 2.99
N SER A 77 8.14 7.95 3.73
CA SER A 77 6.98 7.73 4.60
C SER A 77 7.17 8.20 6.04
N PHE A 78 8.40 8.59 6.43
CA PHE A 78 8.73 9.03 7.79
C PHE A 78 9.45 10.38 7.79
N HIS A 79 9.12 11.21 8.78
CA HIS A 79 9.85 12.45 9.01
C HIS A 79 11.26 12.15 9.56
N PRO A 80 12.35 12.73 9.01
CA PRO A 80 13.71 12.32 9.32
C PRO A 80 14.16 12.62 10.75
N SER A 81 13.52 13.57 11.44
CA SER A 81 13.97 14.09 12.75
C SER A 81 13.25 13.46 13.95
N TYR A 82 12.24 12.62 13.73
CA TYR A 82 11.49 11.99 14.83
C TYR A 82 11.76 10.49 14.89
N SER A 83 11.68 9.92 16.10
CA SER A 83 11.77 8.46 16.25
C SER A 83 10.58 7.75 15.60
N ILE A 84 10.78 6.51 15.20
CA ILE A 84 9.73 5.71 14.56
C ILE A 84 8.51 5.57 15.48
N VAL A 85 8.72 5.29 16.77
CA VAL A 85 7.62 5.10 17.72
C VAL A 85 6.76 6.35 17.86
N ASN A 86 7.37 7.55 17.92
CA ASN A 86 6.60 8.79 18.02
C ASN A 86 5.69 8.98 16.81
N GLN A 87 6.20 8.70 15.61
CA GLN A 87 5.43 8.84 14.37
C GLN A 87 4.34 7.78 14.22
N ILE A 88 4.49 6.61 14.84
CA ILE A 88 3.40 5.62 14.92
C ILE A 88 2.33 6.10 15.91
N GLN A 89 2.73 6.59 17.10
CA GLN A 89 1.82 7.10 18.12
C GLN A 89 0.95 8.28 17.65
N ASP A 90 1.47 9.10 16.74
CA ASP A 90 0.75 10.24 16.18
C ASP A 90 -0.48 9.84 15.36
N VAL A 91 -0.50 8.60 14.82
CA VAL A 91 -1.52 8.16 13.86
C VAL A 91 -2.25 6.87 14.26
N ALA A 92 -1.76 6.12 15.25
CA ALA A 92 -2.31 4.82 15.60
C ALA A 92 -2.13 4.47 17.09
N SER A 93 -2.97 3.57 17.60
CA SER A 93 -2.79 2.93 18.90
C SER A 93 -1.63 1.95 18.87
N LEU A 94 -0.88 1.86 19.98
CA LEU A 94 0.22 0.90 20.13
C LEU A 94 -0.23 -0.46 20.70
N GLU A 95 -1.52 -0.68 20.95
CA GLU A 95 -2.03 -1.89 21.61
C GLU A 95 -1.59 -3.20 20.94
N LYS A 96 -1.49 -3.21 19.58
CA LYS A 96 -1.07 -4.38 18.81
C LYS A 96 0.39 -4.30 18.35
N LEU A 97 1.16 -3.33 18.84
CA LEU A 97 2.52 -3.08 18.35
C LEU A 97 3.44 -4.28 18.54
N ASP A 98 3.47 -4.85 19.75
CA ASP A 98 4.33 -6.00 20.08
C ASP A 98 4.02 -7.20 19.20
N TYR A 99 2.73 -7.46 18.93
CA TYR A 99 2.32 -8.53 18.02
C TYR A 99 2.90 -8.34 16.60
N TYR A 100 2.85 -7.11 16.07
CA TYR A 100 3.39 -6.86 14.73
C TYR A 100 4.91 -6.84 14.70
N LEU A 101 5.58 -6.40 15.77
CA LEU A 101 7.03 -6.45 15.89
C LEU A 101 7.53 -7.90 15.84
N ASP A 102 6.92 -8.77 16.61
CA ASP A 102 7.24 -10.21 16.63
C ASP A 102 6.98 -10.84 15.26
N ALA A 103 5.81 -10.57 14.68
CA ALA A 103 5.43 -11.13 13.39
C ALA A 103 6.32 -10.66 12.22
N MET A 104 6.89 -9.45 12.33
CA MET A 104 7.83 -8.87 11.36
C MET A 104 9.29 -9.15 11.70
N ASN A 105 9.57 -9.89 12.79
CA ASN A 105 10.92 -10.11 13.30
C ASN A 105 11.73 -8.80 13.40
N LEU A 106 11.15 -7.82 14.07
CA LEU A 106 11.73 -6.48 14.25
C LEU A 106 11.97 -6.20 15.73
N ALA A 107 13.21 -5.92 16.10
CA ALA A 107 13.58 -5.65 17.48
C ALA A 107 12.95 -4.34 17.98
N PRO A 108 12.27 -4.33 19.14
CA PRO A 108 11.56 -3.15 19.67
C PRO A 108 12.42 -1.90 19.82
N GLU A 109 13.72 -2.10 20.12
CA GLU A 109 14.68 -0.99 20.31
C GLU A 109 14.85 -0.13 19.04
N LEU A 110 14.60 -0.70 17.87
CA LEU A 110 14.69 0.02 16.60
C LEU A 110 13.66 1.14 16.49
N LEU A 111 12.54 1.02 17.20
CA LEU A 111 11.48 2.03 17.16
C LEU A 111 11.89 3.36 17.82
N ASN A 112 12.89 3.33 18.71
CA ASN A 112 13.43 4.55 19.35
C ASN A 112 14.40 5.31 18.44
N LYS A 113 14.79 4.71 17.32
CA LYS A 113 15.70 5.30 16.34
C LYS A 113 14.97 6.22 15.38
N GLN A 114 15.74 7.10 14.73
CA GLN A 114 15.31 7.91 13.61
C GLN A 114 15.39 7.12 12.29
N PRO A 115 14.65 7.49 11.25
CA PRO A 115 14.60 6.74 9.98
C PRO A 115 15.96 6.45 9.36
N HIS A 116 16.89 7.42 9.41
CA HIS A 116 18.22 7.28 8.81
C HIS A 116 19.16 6.32 9.58
N GLU A 117 18.78 5.88 10.78
CA GLU A 117 19.54 4.91 11.60
C GLU A 117 19.09 3.46 11.33
N LEU A 118 18.05 3.25 10.51
CA LEU A 118 17.53 1.94 10.15
C LEU A 118 17.97 1.56 8.72
N SER A 119 18.12 0.24 8.49
CA SER A 119 18.25 -0.24 7.11
C SER A 119 16.94 -0.05 6.35
N GLY A 120 16.99 0.00 5.01
CA GLY A 120 15.80 0.12 4.17
C GLY A 120 14.74 -0.95 4.49
N GLY A 121 15.15 -2.21 4.67
CA GLY A 121 14.23 -3.29 5.01
C GLY A 121 13.66 -3.19 6.43
N GLN A 122 14.40 -2.65 7.41
CA GLN A 122 13.87 -2.38 8.75
C GLN A 122 12.83 -1.25 8.69
N LEU A 123 13.15 -0.17 7.97
CA LEU A 123 12.26 0.97 7.83
C LEU A 123 10.98 0.60 7.06
N GLN A 124 11.10 -0.24 6.02
CA GLN A 124 9.95 -0.74 5.28
C GLN A 124 9.01 -1.55 6.18
N ARG A 125 9.53 -2.43 7.03
CA ARG A 125 8.71 -3.18 8.00
C ARG A 125 8.06 -2.23 9.02
N CYS A 126 8.76 -1.19 9.49
CA CYS A 126 8.14 -0.15 10.32
C CYS A 126 6.98 0.57 9.61
N SER A 127 7.13 0.89 8.32
CA SER A 127 6.08 1.51 7.50
C SER A 127 4.84 0.62 7.40
N ILE A 128 5.04 -0.68 7.17
CA ILE A 128 3.95 -1.67 7.14
C ILE A 128 3.26 -1.80 8.50
N ILE A 129 4.03 -1.90 9.59
CA ILE A 129 3.49 -1.95 10.96
C ILE A 129 2.61 -0.73 11.24
N ARG A 130 3.11 0.48 10.92
CA ARG A 130 2.34 1.72 11.08
C ARG A 130 1.02 1.67 10.31
N ALA A 131 1.08 1.25 9.03
CA ALA A 131 -0.09 1.15 8.20
C ALA A 131 -1.12 0.14 8.71
N LEU A 132 -0.68 -0.99 9.28
CA LEU A 132 -1.53 -2.01 9.88
C LEU A 132 -2.16 -1.54 11.21
N LEU A 133 -1.39 -0.80 12.03
CA LEU A 133 -1.87 -0.26 13.30
C LEU A 133 -2.94 0.83 13.13
N MET A 134 -2.97 1.52 12.00
CA MET A 134 -4.05 2.47 11.66
C MET A 134 -5.40 1.78 11.42
N GLU A 135 -5.43 0.45 11.33
CA GLU A 135 -6.63 -0.38 11.11
C GLU A 135 -7.49 0.06 9.91
N PRO A 136 -6.91 0.34 8.73
CA PRO A 136 -7.65 0.79 7.57
C PRO A 136 -8.56 -0.32 7.03
N GLU A 137 -9.64 0.05 6.33
CA GLU A 137 -10.43 -0.90 5.54
C GLU A 137 -9.78 -1.19 4.18
N LEU A 138 -9.02 -0.22 3.62
CA LEU A 138 -8.22 -0.38 2.41
C LEU A 138 -6.74 -0.14 2.71
N LEU A 139 -5.90 -1.09 2.32
CA LEU A 139 -4.45 -0.95 2.35
C LEU A 139 -3.92 -0.82 0.93
N LEU A 140 -3.34 0.34 0.62
CA LEU A 140 -2.64 0.58 -0.64
C LEU A 140 -1.17 0.18 -0.47
N LEU A 141 -0.70 -0.76 -1.29
CA LEU A 141 0.63 -1.33 -1.22
C LEU A 141 1.40 -0.99 -2.50
N ASP A 142 2.30 -0.01 -2.45
CA ASP A 142 3.15 0.37 -3.59
C ASP A 142 4.50 -0.31 -3.46
N GLU A 143 4.68 -1.40 -4.19
CA GLU A 143 5.88 -2.25 -4.16
C GLU A 143 6.41 -2.52 -2.72
N PRO A 144 5.55 -3.01 -1.81
CA PRO A 144 5.81 -2.99 -0.37
C PRO A 144 7.00 -3.84 0.06
N THR A 145 7.51 -4.68 -0.82
CA THR A 145 8.59 -5.65 -0.53
C THR A 145 9.83 -5.45 -1.37
N SER A 146 9.90 -4.41 -2.20
CA SER A 146 11.04 -4.16 -3.11
C SER A 146 12.38 -3.93 -2.40
N ALA A 147 12.35 -3.45 -1.15
CA ALA A 147 13.54 -3.24 -0.30
C ALA A 147 13.88 -4.46 0.58
N LEU A 148 13.19 -5.59 0.43
CA LEU A 148 13.32 -6.79 1.28
C LEU A 148 13.98 -7.92 0.48
N ASP A 149 14.71 -8.79 1.17
CA ASP A 149 15.12 -10.07 0.58
C ASP A 149 13.93 -11.02 0.42
N ASN A 150 14.09 -12.03 -0.44
CA ASN A 150 13.00 -12.92 -0.84
C ASN A 150 12.35 -13.68 0.34
N VAL A 151 13.12 -13.99 1.39
CA VAL A 151 12.58 -14.71 2.57
C VAL A 151 11.69 -13.77 3.38
N ILE A 152 12.21 -12.58 3.69
CA ILE A 152 11.46 -11.57 4.44
C ILE A 152 10.25 -11.08 3.62
N GLN A 153 10.39 -10.91 2.31
CA GLN A 153 9.29 -10.58 1.41
C GLN A 153 8.11 -11.54 1.59
N LEU A 154 8.38 -12.85 1.54
CA LEU A 154 7.34 -13.85 1.66
C LEU A 154 6.65 -13.81 3.03
N ASP A 155 7.41 -13.63 4.11
CA ASP A 155 6.85 -13.58 5.46
C ASP A 155 6.00 -12.33 5.68
N VAL A 156 6.43 -11.19 5.17
CA VAL A 156 5.66 -9.93 5.17
C VAL A 156 4.35 -10.11 4.41
N MET A 157 4.39 -10.67 3.21
CA MET A 157 3.18 -10.89 2.42
C MET A 157 2.23 -11.88 3.08
N LYS A 158 2.73 -12.96 3.68
CA LYS A 158 1.88 -13.90 4.47
C LYS A 158 1.20 -13.21 5.65
N LEU A 159 1.92 -12.31 6.34
CA LEU A 159 1.32 -11.52 7.42
C LEU A 159 0.22 -10.61 6.91
N LEU A 160 0.45 -9.91 5.81
CA LEU A 160 -0.57 -9.05 5.18
C LEU A 160 -1.81 -9.87 4.81
N LEU A 161 -1.65 -11.02 4.15
CA LEU A 161 -2.74 -11.92 3.78
C LEU A 161 -3.51 -12.44 4.99
N LYS A 162 -2.83 -12.73 6.11
CA LYS A 162 -3.49 -13.16 7.36
C LYS A 162 -4.44 -12.11 7.92
N HIS A 163 -4.24 -10.85 7.59
CA HIS A 163 -5.07 -9.73 8.03
C HIS A 163 -6.07 -9.25 6.97
N LEU A 164 -6.27 -10.03 5.89
CA LEU A 164 -7.15 -9.66 4.79
C LEU A 164 -8.65 -9.73 5.17
N ASP A 165 -9.06 -10.61 6.08
CA ASP A 165 -10.47 -10.88 6.43
C ASP A 165 -11.28 -9.61 6.76
N ASN A 166 -10.65 -8.61 7.36
CA ASN A 166 -11.30 -7.37 7.80
C ASN A 166 -10.98 -6.15 6.93
N ARG A 167 -10.21 -6.32 5.84
CA ARG A 167 -9.76 -5.24 4.98
C ARG A 167 -9.64 -5.68 3.53
N ALA A 168 -9.45 -4.73 2.64
CA ALA A 168 -9.09 -4.97 1.25
C ALA A 168 -7.65 -4.51 1.00
N MET A 169 -7.00 -5.08 -0.01
CA MET A 169 -5.64 -4.68 -0.40
C MET A 169 -5.56 -4.42 -1.90
N LEU A 170 -4.99 -3.28 -2.28
CA LEU A 170 -4.63 -2.97 -3.65
C LEU A 170 -3.11 -2.90 -3.75
N LEU A 171 -2.52 -3.86 -4.48
CA LEU A 171 -1.08 -4.04 -4.60
C LEU A 171 -0.59 -3.53 -5.95
N ILE A 172 0.33 -2.58 -5.99
CA ILE A 172 1.16 -2.32 -7.15
C ILE A 172 2.42 -3.17 -7.02
N THR A 173 2.74 -3.95 -8.06
CA THR A 173 4.00 -4.68 -8.15
C THR A 173 4.40 -4.91 -9.61
N HIS A 174 5.71 -4.98 -9.85
CA HIS A 174 6.26 -5.45 -11.10
C HIS A 174 6.60 -6.95 -11.06
N ASP A 175 6.52 -7.57 -9.90
CA ASP A 175 6.70 -9.00 -9.69
C ASP A 175 5.40 -9.74 -10.01
N LEU A 176 5.32 -10.31 -11.21
CA LEU A 176 4.15 -11.05 -11.68
C LEU A 176 3.95 -12.37 -10.92
N ASP A 177 5.01 -12.98 -10.41
CA ASP A 177 4.91 -14.23 -9.66
C ASP A 177 4.32 -13.95 -8.27
N LEU A 178 4.74 -12.85 -7.63
CA LEU A 178 4.12 -12.37 -6.40
C LEU A 178 2.64 -12.05 -6.61
N ALA A 179 2.31 -11.31 -7.68
CA ALA A 179 0.92 -10.96 -8.01
C ALA A 179 0.05 -12.20 -8.20
N ARG A 180 0.53 -13.19 -8.97
CA ARG A 180 -0.18 -14.46 -9.20
C ARG A 180 -0.36 -15.30 -7.94
N TRP A 181 0.61 -15.21 -7.03
CA TRP A 181 0.56 -15.96 -5.78
C TRP A 181 -0.44 -15.40 -4.77
N CYS A 182 -0.61 -14.06 -4.70
CA CYS A 182 -1.38 -13.44 -3.62
C CYS A 182 -2.69 -12.78 -4.06
N ALA A 183 -2.85 -12.38 -5.33
CA ALA A 183 -4.00 -11.60 -5.75
C ALA A 183 -5.16 -12.46 -6.28
N ASP A 184 -6.38 -12.08 -5.92
CA ASP A 184 -7.62 -12.67 -6.47
C ASP A 184 -7.83 -12.25 -7.94
N GLU A 185 -7.36 -11.04 -8.30
CA GLU A 185 -7.44 -10.50 -9.65
C GLU A 185 -6.19 -9.68 -9.96
N ILE A 186 -5.71 -9.79 -11.20
CA ILE A 186 -4.59 -8.99 -11.71
C ILE A 186 -5.13 -8.04 -12.78
N ILE A 187 -4.90 -6.74 -12.56
CA ILE A 187 -5.31 -5.66 -13.45
C ILE A 187 -4.07 -5.15 -14.18
N GLU A 188 -4.03 -5.31 -15.49
CA GLU A 188 -2.94 -4.80 -16.30
C GLU A 188 -3.27 -3.40 -16.83
N ILE A 189 -2.49 -2.39 -16.43
CA ILE A 189 -2.58 -1.05 -17.01
C ILE A 189 -1.66 -1.00 -18.23
N LYS A 190 -2.29 -0.84 -19.39
CA LYS A 190 -1.59 -0.69 -20.67
C LYS A 190 -1.22 0.77 -20.88
N SER A 191 -0.01 1.00 -21.38
CA SER A 191 0.48 2.34 -21.79
C SER A 191 -0.05 2.70 -23.17
#